data_00787647201ce9d90ff6cf339f0a92a6
#
_entry.id   00787647201ce9d90ff6cf339f0a92a6
#
_cell.length_a   1.000
_cell.length_b   1.000
_cell.length_c   1.000
_cell.angle_alpha   90.00
_cell.angle_beta   90.00
_cell.angle_gamma   90.00
#
_symmetry.space_group_name_H-M   'P 1'
#
loop_
_entity.id
_entity.type
_entity.pdbx_description
1 polymer ?
#
loop_
_entity_poly.entity_id
_entity_poly.type
_entity_poly.pdbx_seq_one_letter_code
_entity_poly.pdbx_strand_id
1 'polypeptide(L)'
;MASTPKPRAAAPASAEEDASPGYLIAAADRALRLLTLVGDTPGLGLSELARLSGNSKARTFRLLQTLEANNFVLRKGVEATYWLSFQAVRLAARAEQQIDLLRLGQPVLDALGPRCDETVQLRVRHELESLCLAKWETGRIIRYHATVGQTSPLYAGASKVLLAFAPEAVQRAVLAGQRRSFTEDTPVEAGELRRQLEKVRSQGHCVSRGEVSPEAFSVGVPVVDAAGQVVAALLIAAPLVRAGGARAGELLALAEEGARALSRALGHR
;
A
#
# COMPACT_ATOMS: atom_id res chain seq x y z
N MET A 1 -24.96 50.98 15.54
CA MET A 1 -25.56 49.70 15.12
C MET A 1 -24.42 48.74 14.74
N ALA A 2 -24.08 47.86 15.65
CA ALA A 2 -22.98 46.92 15.49
C ALA A 2 -23.53 45.61 14.90
N SER A 3 -22.98 45.21 13.77
CA SER A 3 -23.35 44.01 13.07
C SER A 3 -22.58 42.83 13.66
N THR A 4 -23.32 41.85 14.20
CA THR A 4 -22.81 40.58 14.75
C THR A 4 -22.39 39.64 13.62
N PRO A 5 -21.22 39.01 13.67
CA PRO A 5 -20.86 38.03 12.65
C PRO A 5 -21.59 36.70 12.87
N LYS A 6 -22.11 36.13 11.77
CA LYS A 6 -22.80 34.88 11.70
C LYS A 6 -21.82 33.70 11.90
N PRO A 7 -22.16 32.68 12.69
CA PRO A 7 -21.26 31.54 12.91
C PRO A 7 -21.08 30.72 11.63
N ARG A 8 -19.83 30.39 11.32
CA ARG A 8 -19.39 29.55 10.21
C ARG A 8 -19.82 28.11 10.48
N ALA A 9 -20.59 27.52 9.58
CA ALA A 9 -21.03 26.15 9.65
C ALA A 9 -19.84 25.20 9.69
N ALA A 10 -19.87 24.25 10.63
CA ALA A 10 -18.93 23.16 10.71
C ALA A 10 -19.06 22.27 9.45
N ALA A 11 -17.92 21.86 8.92
CA ALA A 11 -17.86 20.88 7.83
C ALA A 11 -18.45 19.55 8.34
N PRO A 12 -19.21 18.82 7.50
CA PRO A 12 -19.73 17.52 7.89
C PRO A 12 -18.58 16.52 8.05
N ALA A 13 -18.63 15.75 9.14
CA ALA A 13 -17.81 14.58 9.34
C ALA A 13 -17.96 13.64 8.15
N SER A 14 -16.84 13.13 7.64
CA SER A 14 -16.79 12.11 6.60
C SER A 14 -17.55 10.86 7.06
N ALA A 15 -18.79 10.73 6.61
CA ALA A 15 -19.52 9.47 6.66
C ALA A 15 -18.81 8.49 5.73
N GLU A 16 -18.26 7.41 6.25
CA GLU A 16 -18.05 6.18 5.51
C GLU A 16 -19.46 5.64 5.16
N GLU A 17 -20.05 6.17 4.10
CA GLU A 17 -21.24 5.60 3.52
C GLU A 17 -20.82 4.28 2.85
N ASP A 18 -21.22 3.19 3.47
CA ASP A 18 -21.31 1.85 2.90
C ASP A 18 -21.97 1.97 1.52
N ALA A 19 -21.17 1.87 0.44
CA ALA A 19 -21.66 2.05 -0.92
C ALA A 19 -22.60 0.87 -1.24
N SER A 20 -23.88 1.08 -1.01
CA SER A 20 -24.95 0.13 -1.35
C SER A 20 -24.84 -0.26 -2.83
N PRO A 21 -24.99 -1.56 -3.19
CA PRO A 21 -24.80 -2.07 -4.56
C PRO A 21 -25.63 -1.38 -5.65
N GLY A 22 -26.62 -0.57 -5.29
CA GLY A 22 -27.53 0.11 -6.22
C GLY A 22 -26.98 1.38 -6.89
N TYR A 23 -25.86 1.97 -6.41
CA TYR A 23 -25.33 3.23 -6.95
C TYR A 23 -24.14 3.05 -7.89
N LEU A 24 -23.61 1.84 -8.06
CA LEU A 24 -22.48 1.59 -8.94
C LEU A 24 -22.91 1.52 -10.42
N ILE A 25 -22.27 2.34 -11.27
CA ILE A 25 -22.41 2.22 -12.72
C ILE A 25 -21.55 1.04 -13.17
N ALA A 26 -22.16 -0.11 -13.42
CA ALA A 26 -21.51 -1.37 -13.72
C ALA A 26 -20.50 -1.29 -14.90
N ALA A 27 -20.72 -0.39 -15.87
CA ALA A 27 -19.79 -0.19 -16.98
C ALA A 27 -18.52 0.54 -16.53
N ALA A 28 -18.65 1.54 -15.64
CA ALA A 28 -17.52 2.28 -15.09
C ALA A 28 -16.68 1.38 -14.17
N ASP A 29 -17.33 0.64 -13.26
CA ASP A 29 -16.64 -0.32 -12.39
C ASP A 29 -15.81 -1.33 -13.20
N ARG A 30 -16.40 -1.94 -14.22
CA ARG A 30 -15.69 -2.90 -15.08
C ARG A 30 -14.54 -2.25 -15.87
N ALA A 31 -14.68 -1.00 -16.32
CA ALA A 31 -13.62 -0.29 -17.02
C ALA A 31 -12.43 -0.02 -16.09
N LEU A 32 -12.69 0.43 -14.86
CA LEU A 32 -11.65 0.69 -13.85
C LEU A 32 -10.94 -0.60 -13.43
N ARG A 33 -11.67 -1.69 -13.18
CA ARG A 33 -11.06 -3.01 -12.88
C ARG A 33 -10.21 -3.52 -14.04
N LEU A 34 -10.68 -3.34 -15.28
CA LEU A 34 -9.90 -3.74 -16.45
C LEU A 34 -8.64 -2.88 -16.62
N LEU A 35 -8.71 -1.58 -16.33
CA LEU A 35 -7.55 -0.69 -16.34
C LEU A 35 -6.51 -1.12 -15.31
N THR A 36 -6.93 -1.44 -14.09
CA THR A 36 -6.05 -2.00 -13.05
C THR A 36 -5.40 -3.29 -13.51
N LEU A 37 -6.18 -4.23 -14.08
CA LEU A 37 -5.67 -5.49 -14.60
C LEU A 37 -4.60 -5.30 -15.70
N VAL A 38 -4.79 -4.34 -16.61
CA VAL A 38 -3.77 -4.00 -17.62
C VAL A 38 -2.50 -3.46 -16.97
N GLY A 39 -2.61 -2.74 -15.86
CA GLY A 39 -1.46 -2.25 -15.09
C GLY A 39 -0.69 -3.38 -14.42
N ASP A 40 -1.40 -4.33 -13.81
CA ASP A 40 -0.82 -5.45 -13.07
C ASP A 40 -0.22 -6.52 -14.01
N THR A 41 -0.76 -6.64 -15.22
CA THR A 41 -0.37 -7.66 -16.20
C THR A 41 -0.14 -7.04 -17.59
N PRO A 42 0.90 -6.22 -17.75
CA PRO A 42 1.16 -5.52 -19.01
C PRO A 42 1.48 -6.50 -20.15
N GLY A 43 1.00 -6.19 -21.35
CA GLY A 43 1.30 -6.97 -22.55
C GLY A 43 0.37 -8.15 -22.83
N LEU A 44 -0.71 -8.31 -22.06
CA LEU A 44 -1.71 -9.34 -22.35
C LEU A 44 -2.59 -8.95 -23.55
N GLY A 45 -3.04 -9.99 -24.28
CA GLY A 45 -3.99 -9.87 -25.38
C GLY A 45 -5.45 -9.85 -24.92
N LEU A 46 -6.36 -9.50 -25.85
CA LEU A 46 -7.81 -9.40 -25.58
C LEU A 46 -8.38 -10.67 -24.92
N SER A 47 -7.98 -11.86 -25.37
CA SER A 47 -8.56 -13.12 -24.88
C SER A 47 -8.19 -13.40 -23.43
N GLU A 48 -6.96 -13.10 -23.04
CA GLU A 48 -6.45 -13.28 -21.68
C GLU A 48 -7.07 -12.26 -20.72
N LEU A 49 -7.13 -10.98 -21.14
CA LEU A 49 -7.78 -9.93 -20.37
C LEU A 49 -9.27 -10.23 -20.17
N ALA A 50 -9.96 -10.77 -21.17
CA ALA A 50 -11.36 -11.19 -21.04
C ALA A 50 -11.50 -12.31 -20.01
N ARG A 51 -10.66 -13.32 -20.08
CA ARG A 51 -10.66 -14.45 -19.12
C ARG A 51 -10.39 -13.98 -17.69
N LEU A 52 -9.35 -13.18 -17.47
CA LEU A 52 -8.95 -12.71 -16.13
C LEU A 52 -9.96 -11.74 -15.53
N SER A 53 -10.57 -10.86 -16.35
CA SER A 53 -11.58 -9.90 -15.87
C SER A 53 -12.98 -10.51 -15.72
N GLY A 54 -13.21 -11.77 -16.10
CA GLY A 54 -14.53 -12.39 -16.09
C GLY A 54 -15.52 -11.78 -17.08
N ASN A 55 -15.08 -11.00 -18.05
CA ASN A 55 -15.91 -10.38 -19.07
C ASN A 55 -15.94 -11.22 -20.37
N SER A 56 -17.00 -11.09 -21.17
CA SER A 56 -17.00 -11.61 -22.55
C SER A 56 -15.98 -10.83 -23.40
N LYS A 57 -15.39 -11.48 -24.43
CA LYS A 57 -14.45 -10.83 -25.36
C LYS A 57 -15.01 -9.55 -25.97
N ALA A 58 -16.29 -9.56 -26.38
CA ALA A 58 -16.95 -8.40 -26.98
C ALA A 58 -17.06 -7.23 -25.99
N ARG A 59 -17.34 -7.51 -24.72
CA ARG A 59 -17.38 -6.49 -23.68
C ARG A 59 -15.98 -5.95 -23.37
N THR A 60 -15.01 -6.83 -23.18
CA THR A 60 -13.61 -6.45 -22.92
C THR A 60 -13.07 -5.58 -24.04
N PHE A 61 -13.35 -5.94 -25.30
CA PHE A 61 -12.94 -5.14 -26.45
C PHE A 61 -13.51 -3.71 -26.40
N ARG A 62 -14.82 -3.57 -26.14
CA ARG A 62 -15.47 -2.23 -26.04
C ARG A 62 -14.91 -1.41 -24.88
N LEU A 63 -14.63 -2.04 -23.73
CA LEU A 63 -14.01 -1.35 -22.58
C LEU A 63 -12.58 -0.90 -22.91
N LEU A 64 -11.77 -1.78 -23.55
CA LEU A 64 -10.41 -1.42 -23.99
C LEU A 64 -10.42 -0.30 -25.01
N GLN A 65 -11.34 -0.29 -25.97
CA GLN A 65 -11.49 0.81 -26.91
C GLN A 65 -11.83 2.14 -26.19
N THR A 66 -12.71 2.10 -25.19
CA THR A 66 -13.03 3.29 -24.39
C THR A 66 -11.80 3.78 -23.62
N LEU A 67 -11.03 2.89 -23.00
CA LEU A 67 -9.80 3.23 -22.27
C LEU A 67 -8.71 3.77 -23.23
N GLU A 68 -8.60 3.19 -24.43
CA GLU A 68 -7.68 3.63 -25.48
C GLU A 68 -8.07 5.03 -26.01
N ALA A 69 -9.35 5.28 -26.29
CA ALA A 69 -9.87 6.58 -26.72
C ALA A 69 -9.62 7.69 -25.69
N ASN A 70 -9.56 7.33 -24.39
CA ASN A 70 -9.22 8.25 -23.29
C ASN A 70 -7.73 8.25 -22.94
N ASN A 71 -6.88 7.61 -23.73
CA ASN A 71 -5.43 7.53 -23.56
C ASN A 71 -4.97 6.88 -22.24
N PHE A 72 -5.79 6.07 -21.58
CA PHE A 72 -5.40 5.28 -20.42
C PHE A 72 -4.66 4.01 -20.78
N VAL A 73 -5.02 3.42 -21.93
CA VAL A 73 -4.43 2.19 -22.45
C VAL A 73 -3.92 2.46 -23.87
N LEU A 74 -2.85 1.80 -24.24
CA LEU A 74 -2.36 1.76 -25.62
C LEU A 74 -2.24 0.32 -26.08
N ARG A 75 -2.45 0.11 -27.39
CA ARG A 75 -2.33 -1.18 -28.06
C ARG A 75 -1.03 -1.24 -28.83
N LYS A 76 -0.29 -2.34 -28.70
CA LYS A 76 0.99 -2.57 -29.39
C LYS A 76 0.98 -3.87 -30.19
N GLY A 77 1.77 -3.88 -31.26
CA GLY A 77 2.06 -5.05 -32.07
C GLY A 77 0.91 -5.53 -32.96
N VAL A 78 1.20 -6.49 -33.85
CA VAL A 78 0.22 -7.08 -34.77
C VAL A 78 -0.80 -7.92 -33.99
N GLU A 79 -0.38 -8.60 -32.94
CA GLU A 79 -1.23 -9.44 -32.08
C GLU A 79 -2.05 -8.64 -31.05
N ALA A 80 -1.99 -7.31 -31.10
CA ALA A 80 -2.77 -6.41 -30.26
C ALA A 80 -2.67 -6.71 -28.77
N THR A 81 -1.52 -6.45 -28.16
CA THR A 81 -1.31 -6.47 -26.72
C THR A 81 -1.57 -5.10 -26.09
N TYR A 82 -2.02 -5.05 -24.82
CA TYR A 82 -2.48 -3.85 -24.14
C TYR A 82 -1.54 -3.45 -22.99
N TRP A 83 -1.31 -2.14 -22.86
CA TRP A 83 -0.37 -1.53 -21.92
C TRP A 83 -0.97 -0.25 -21.36
N LEU A 84 -0.56 0.18 -20.14
CA LEU A 84 -0.91 1.51 -19.66
C LEU A 84 -0.28 2.59 -20.54
N SER A 85 -0.98 3.70 -20.70
CA SER A 85 -0.56 4.85 -21.49
C SER A 85 -0.25 6.08 -20.63
N PHE A 86 0.21 7.16 -21.25
CA PHE A 86 0.67 8.38 -20.59
C PHE A 86 -0.38 9.05 -19.69
N GLN A 87 -1.66 8.86 -19.92
CA GLN A 87 -2.70 9.40 -19.05
C GLN A 87 -2.63 8.82 -17.64
N ALA A 88 -2.27 7.55 -17.48
CA ALA A 88 -2.04 6.95 -16.18
C ALA A 88 -0.88 7.64 -15.44
N VAL A 89 0.23 7.92 -16.14
CA VAL A 89 1.38 8.65 -15.58
C VAL A 89 0.98 10.07 -15.15
N ARG A 90 0.19 10.78 -15.98
CA ARG A 90 -0.30 12.13 -15.65
C ARG A 90 -1.19 12.16 -14.40
N LEU A 91 -2.04 11.16 -14.23
CA LEU A 91 -2.88 11.07 -13.03
C LEU A 91 -2.06 10.74 -11.80
N ALA A 92 -1.11 9.80 -11.90
CA ALA A 92 -0.21 9.45 -10.81
C ALA A 92 0.59 10.69 -10.34
N ALA A 93 1.20 11.45 -11.26
CA ALA A 93 1.95 12.66 -10.92
C ALA A 93 1.10 13.75 -10.25
N ARG A 94 -0.19 13.85 -10.60
CA ARG A 94 -1.10 14.78 -9.92
C ARG A 94 -1.55 14.25 -8.56
N ALA A 95 -1.78 12.95 -8.44
CA ALA A 95 -2.12 12.33 -7.17
C ALA A 95 -0.98 12.49 -6.14
N GLU A 96 0.28 12.36 -6.56
CA GLU A 96 1.45 12.60 -5.70
C GLU A 96 1.44 14.00 -5.07
N GLN A 97 1.03 15.03 -5.84
CA GLN A 97 0.94 16.40 -5.33
C GLN A 97 -0.24 16.63 -4.37
N GLN A 98 -1.27 15.80 -4.45
CA GLN A 98 -2.50 15.91 -3.65
C GLN A 98 -2.48 15.04 -2.40
N ILE A 99 -1.64 14.01 -2.36
CA ILE A 99 -1.52 13.08 -1.24
C ILE A 99 -0.39 13.53 -0.32
N ASP A 100 -0.74 14.14 0.80
CA ASP A 100 0.24 14.64 1.78
C ASP A 100 1.22 13.56 2.25
N LEU A 101 0.78 12.33 2.41
CA LEU A 101 1.67 11.20 2.77
C LEU A 101 2.82 11.00 1.77
N LEU A 102 2.59 11.15 0.48
CA LEU A 102 3.65 11.04 -0.54
C LEU A 102 4.57 12.26 -0.49
N ARG A 103 3.99 13.45 -0.48
CA ARG A 103 4.73 14.72 -0.48
C ARG A 103 5.64 14.87 0.75
N LEU A 104 5.15 14.48 1.93
CA LEU A 104 5.87 14.56 3.20
C LEU A 104 6.74 13.32 3.44
N GLY A 105 6.35 12.16 2.91
CA GLY A 105 7.01 10.89 3.14
C GLY A 105 8.30 10.73 2.33
N GLN A 106 8.30 11.07 1.05
CA GLN A 106 9.48 10.86 0.20
C GLN A 106 10.75 11.52 0.75
N PRO A 107 10.75 12.79 1.22
CA PRO A 107 11.92 13.40 1.83
C PRO A 107 12.43 12.66 3.08
N VAL A 108 11.54 12.07 3.87
CA VAL A 108 11.92 11.25 5.04
C VAL A 108 12.62 9.97 4.60
N LEU A 109 12.10 9.30 3.56
CA LEU A 109 12.72 8.10 3.01
C LEU A 109 14.10 8.41 2.44
N ASP A 110 14.25 9.52 1.72
CA ASP A 110 15.52 9.96 1.10
C ASP A 110 16.57 10.32 2.14
N ALA A 111 16.16 10.83 3.30
CA ALA A 111 17.06 11.11 4.42
C ALA A 111 17.51 9.84 5.18
N LEU A 112 16.61 8.85 5.29
CA LEU A 112 16.88 7.58 6.01
C LEU A 112 17.68 6.59 5.17
N GLY A 113 17.35 6.50 3.89
CA GLY A 113 17.87 5.49 2.99
C GLY A 113 19.40 5.39 3.00
N PRO A 114 20.15 6.49 2.78
CA PRO A 114 21.62 6.48 2.83
C PRO A 114 22.19 6.07 4.19
N ARG A 115 21.47 6.32 5.28
CA ARG A 115 21.91 5.98 6.65
C ARG A 115 21.73 4.51 6.97
N CYS A 116 20.63 3.91 6.54
CA CYS A 116 20.40 2.48 6.73
C CYS A 116 21.03 1.61 5.63
N ASP A 117 21.23 2.16 4.43
CA ASP A 117 21.72 1.46 3.23
C ASP A 117 20.94 0.15 2.94
N GLU A 118 19.64 0.19 3.22
CA GLU A 118 18.66 -0.89 2.97
C GLU A 118 17.37 -0.29 2.41
N THR A 119 16.49 -1.09 1.86
CA THR A 119 15.24 -0.61 1.24
C THR A 119 14.28 -0.04 2.29
N VAL A 120 13.95 1.24 2.16
CA VAL A 120 12.97 1.94 2.99
C VAL A 120 11.66 2.08 2.21
N GLN A 121 10.53 1.82 2.84
CA GLN A 121 9.21 1.87 2.21
C GLN A 121 8.22 2.65 3.07
N LEU A 122 7.35 3.41 2.44
CA LEU A 122 6.14 3.94 3.03
C LEU A 122 4.96 3.13 2.52
N ARG A 123 4.23 2.50 3.42
CA ARG A 123 3.10 1.66 3.07
C ARG A 123 1.84 2.11 3.79
N VAL A 124 0.69 1.98 3.12
CA VAL A 124 -0.62 2.24 3.70
C VAL A 124 -1.49 0.99 3.66
N ARG A 125 -2.52 0.95 4.48
CA ARG A 125 -3.57 -0.05 4.33
C ARG A 125 -4.45 0.29 3.13
N HIS A 126 -4.68 -0.67 2.29
CA HIS A 126 -5.63 -0.62 1.20
C HIS A 126 -6.55 -1.84 1.31
N GLU A 127 -7.78 -1.64 1.71
CA GLU A 127 -8.72 -2.72 2.04
C GLU A 127 -8.12 -3.73 3.04
N LEU A 128 -7.90 -4.99 2.62
CA LEU A 128 -7.29 -6.07 3.42
C LEU A 128 -5.82 -6.30 3.11
N GLU A 129 -5.18 -5.40 2.35
CA GLU A 129 -3.78 -5.46 1.95
C GLU A 129 -3.02 -4.20 2.35
N SER A 130 -1.70 -4.24 2.22
CA SER A 130 -0.83 -3.08 2.33
C SER A 130 -0.34 -2.67 0.95
N LEU A 131 -0.43 -1.38 0.62
CA LEU A 131 0.02 -0.79 -0.63
C LEU A 131 1.33 -0.02 -0.40
N CYS A 132 2.35 -0.26 -1.23
CA CYS A 132 3.58 0.52 -1.23
C CYS A 132 3.34 1.86 -1.94
N LEU A 133 3.35 2.97 -1.20
CA LEU A 133 3.17 4.31 -1.75
C LEU A 133 4.48 4.92 -2.25
N ALA A 134 5.55 4.75 -1.49
CA ALA A 134 6.85 5.34 -1.77
C ALA A 134 7.97 4.41 -1.31
N LYS A 135 9.15 4.54 -1.91
CA LYS A 135 10.35 3.80 -1.51
C LYS A 135 11.60 4.63 -1.71
N TRP A 136 12.61 4.29 -0.92
CA TRP A 136 14.01 4.50 -1.24
C TRP A 136 14.68 3.13 -1.36
N GLU A 137 15.49 2.92 -2.38
CA GLU A 137 16.10 1.62 -2.65
C GLU A 137 17.64 1.76 -2.67
N THR A 138 18.32 0.87 -1.94
CA THR A 138 19.78 0.84 -1.92
C THR A 138 20.36 0.47 -3.29
N GLY A 139 21.54 0.98 -3.61
CA GLY A 139 22.31 0.59 -4.80
C GLY A 139 22.95 -0.79 -4.72
N ARG A 140 22.81 -1.52 -3.60
CA ARG A 140 23.39 -2.86 -3.44
C ARG A 140 22.81 -3.86 -4.44
N ILE A 141 23.63 -4.76 -4.96
CA ILE A 141 23.20 -5.83 -5.88
C ILE A 141 22.21 -6.75 -5.18
N ILE A 142 22.55 -7.23 -3.97
CA ILE A 142 21.65 -8.05 -3.14
C ILE A 142 20.88 -7.12 -2.21
N ARG A 143 19.60 -6.95 -2.46
CA ARG A 143 18.71 -6.10 -1.69
C ARG A 143 17.30 -6.66 -1.65
N TYR A 144 16.51 -6.23 -0.69
CA TYR A 144 15.07 -6.45 -0.72
C TYR A 144 14.46 -5.51 -1.76
N HIS A 145 13.74 -6.08 -2.73
CA HIS A 145 13.11 -5.28 -3.79
C HIS A 145 11.68 -4.88 -3.37
N ALA A 146 11.34 -3.61 -3.58
CA ALA A 146 10.00 -3.07 -3.40
C ALA A 146 9.52 -2.37 -4.67
N THR A 147 8.24 -2.47 -4.97
CA THR A 147 7.64 -1.78 -6.11
C THR A 147 6.54 -0.85 -5.62
N VAL A 148 6.61 0.43 -6.00
CA VAL A 148 5.55 1.40 -5.75
C VAL A 148 4.30 0.96 -6.51
N GLY A 149 3.13 1.04 -5.86
CA GLY A 149 1.86 0.55 -6.40
C GLY A 149 1.58 -0.94 -6.13
N GLN A 150 2.57 -1.71 -5.68
CA GLN A 150 2.38 -3.12 -5.38
C GLN A 150 1.74 -3.33 -4.01
N THR A 151 0.75 -4.22 -3.96
CA THR A 151 0.14 -4.68 -2.71
C THR A 151 0.84 -5.90 -2.13
N SER A 152 0.67 -6.11 -0.84
CA SER A 152 1.09 -7.32 -0.13
C SER A 152 0.16 -7.56 1.07
N PRO A 153 0.06 -8.82 1.56
CA PRO A 153 -0.86 -9.14 2.63
C PRO A 153 -0.52 -8.39 3.92
N LEU A 154 -1.56 -8.00 4.68
CA LEU A 154 -1.39 -7.37 5.99
C LEU A 154 -0.91 -8.35 7.07
N TYR A 155 -1.08 -9.66 6.88
CA TYR A 155 -0.79 -10.68 7.90
C TYR A 155 0.66 -11.16 7.89
N ALA A 156 1.48 -10.79 6.90
CA ALA A 156 2.86 -11.26 6.80
C ALA A 156 3.85 -10.10 6.64
N GLY A 157 5.06 -10.29 7.12
CA GLY A 157 6.10 -9.26 7.10
C GLY A 157 5.82 -8.13 8.10
N ALA A 158 6.57 -7.03 7.99
CA ALA A 158 6.40 -5.87 8.86
C ALA A 158 5.11 -5.09 8.61
N SER A 159 4.38 -5.37 7.52
CA SER A 159 3.05 -4.81 7.25
C SER A 159 2.00 -5.18 8.32
N LYS A 160 2.28 -6.17 9.17
CA LYS A 160 1.44 -6.48 10.35
C LYS A 160 1.24 -5.29 11.27
N VAL A 161 2.13 -4.30 11.25
CA VAL A 161 1.92 -3.06 12.01
C VAL A 161 0.65 -2.32 11.55
N LEU A 162 0.35 -2.30 10.25
CA LEU A 162 -0.88 -1.70 9.73
C LEU A 162 -2.12 -2.49 10.17
N LEU A 163 -2.02 -3.83 10.22
CA LEU A 163 -3.13 -4.67 10.68
C LEU A 163 -3.34 -4.54 12.20
N ALA A 164 -2.28 -4.44 12.98
CA ALA A 164 -2.35 -4.32 14.43
C ALA A 164 -3.14 -3.09 14.88
N PHE A 165 -3.05 -1.98 14.13
CA PHE A 165 -3.74 -0.72 14.42
C PHE A 165 -4.95 -0.48 13.50
N ALA A 166 -5.32 -1.44 12.64
CA ALA A 166 -6.50 -1.32 11.79
C ALA A 166 -7.81 -1.42 12.60
N PRO A 167 -8.93 -0.91 12.08
CA PRO A 167 -10.25 -1.13 12.67
C PRO A 167 -10.53 -2.62 12.91
N GLU A 168 -11.30 -2.92 13.96
CA GLU A 168 -11.57 -4.31 14.36
C GLU A 168 -12.23 -5.13 13.24
N ALA A 169 -13.08 -4.51 12.43
CA ALA A 169 -13.71 -5.15 11.28
C ALA A 169 -12.67 -5.68 10.27
N VAL A 170 -11.62 -4.90 9.98
CA VAL A 170 -10.52 -5.29 9.11
C VAL A 170 -9.72 -6.45 9.72
N GLN A 171 -9.40 -6.34 11.02
CA GLN A 171 -8.68 -7.41 11.72
C GLN A 171 -9.47 -8.72 11.69
N ARG A 172 -10.79 -8.68 11.97
CA ARG A 172 -11.66 -9.84 11.90
C ARG A 172 -11.71 -10.43 10.49
N ALA A 173 -11.82 -9.59 9.45
CA ALA A 173 -11.86 -10.04 8.06
C ALA A 173 -10.56 -10.77 7.67
N VAL A 174 -9.39 -10.22 8.02
CA VAL A 174 -8.09 -10.86 7.76
C VAL A 174 -7.93 -12.15 8.56
N LEU A 175 -8.35 -12.17 9.84
CA LEU A 175 -8.27 -13.36 10.70
C LEU A 175 -9.24 -14.48 10.26
N ALA A 176 -10.38 -14.16 9.67
CA ALA A 176 -11.34 -15.13 9.15
C ALA A 176 -11.01 -15.61 7.72
N GLY A 177 -10.25 -14.81 6.96
CA GLY A 177 -9.90 -15.12 5.58
C GLY A 177 -8.85 -16.22 5.44
N GLN A 178 -8.71 -16.74 4.23
CA GLN A 178 -7.62 -17.65 3.90
C GLN A 178 -6.30 -16.89 3.85
N ARG A 179 -5.27 -17.44 4.47
CA ARG A 179 -3.91 -16.89 4.49
C ARG A 179 -2.98 -17.87 3.77
N ARG A 180 -2.38 -17.37 2.69
CA ARG A 180 -1.37 -18.13 1.95
C ARG A 180 -0.08 -18.19 2.78
N SER A 181 0.50 -19.37 2.92
CA SER A 181 1.87 -19.53 3.40
C SER A 181 2.86 -19.17 2.29
N PHE A 182 3.81 -18.30 2.60
CA PHE A 182 4.94 -17.97 1.72
C PHE A 182 6.19 -18.75 2.12
N THR A 183 6.31 -19.01 3.43
CA THR A 183 7.39 -19.77 4.08
C THR A 183 6.81 -20.54 5.26
N GLU A 184 7.62 -21.32 5.93
CA GLU A 184 7.25 -21.99 7.17
C GLU A 184 6.99 -21.00 8.33
N ASP A 185 7.62 -19.80 8.27
CA ASP A 185 7.47 -18.75 9.27
C ASP A 185 6.25 -17.83 9.04
N THR A 186 5.50 -18.02 7.94
CA THR A 186 4.30 -17.21 7.67
C THR A 186 3.22 -17.51 8.72
N PRO A 187 2.67 -16.51 9.46
CA PRO A 187 1.64 -16.73 10.48
C PRO A 187 0.27 -17.01 9.85
N VAL A 188 0.05 -18.23 9.38
CA VAL A 188 -1.22 -18.63 8.73
C VAL A 188 -2.31 -18.95 9.74
N GLU A 189 -1.97 -19.36 10.96
CA GLU A 189 -2.93 -19.68 12.00
C GLU A 189 -3.49 -18.41 12.67
N ALA A 190 -4.83 -18.30 12.76
CA ALA A 190 -5.49 -17.10 13.30
C ALA A 190 -5.09 -16.79 14.74
N GLY A 191 -4.90 -17.83 15.58
CA GLY A 191 -4.47 -17.66 16.95
C GLY A 191 -3.04 -17.12 17.07
N GLU A 192 -2.13 -17.61 16.21
CA GLU A 192 -0.77 -17.12 16.15
C GLU A 192 -0.70 -15.66 15.67
N LEU A 193 -1.38 -15.36 14.58
CA LEU A 193 -1.45 -13.99 14.05
C LEU A 193 -2.00 -13.03 15.12
N ARG A 194 -3.06 -13.41 15.85
CA ARG A 194 -3.63 -12.58 16.93
C ARG A 194 -2.59 -12.25 18.01
N ARG A 195 -1.85 -13.25 18.51
CA ARG A 195 -0.77 -13.04 19.49
C ARG A 195 0.30 -12.09 18.96
N GLN A 196 0.69 -12.24 17.69
CA GLN A 196 1.66 -11.34 17.07
C GLN A 196 1.13 -9.90 16.96
N LEU A 197 -0.14 -9.69 16.60
CA LEU A 197 -0.75 -8.36 16.55
C LEU A 197 -0.83 -7.70 17.93
N GLU A 198 -1.14 -8.46 18.97
CA GLU A 198 -1.13 -7.97 20.36
C GLU A 198 0.28 -7.53 20.78
N LYS A 199 1.31 -8.32 20.44
CA LYS A 199 2.71 -7.96 20.66
C LYS A 199 3.09 -6.68 19.91
N VAL A 200 2.71 -6.54 18.64
CA VAL A 200 2.95 -5.34 17.83
C VAL A 200 2.30 -4.11 18.46
N ARG A 201 1.06 -4.23 18.97
CA ARG A 201 0.40 -3.10 19.66
C ARG A 201 1.11 -2.69 20.94
N SER A 202 1.55 -3.65 21.73
CA SER A 202 2.22 -3.37 23.01
C SER A 202 3.62 -2.79 22.83
N GLN A 203 4.33 -3.17 21.76
CA GLN A 203 5.69 -2.70 21.46
C GLN A 203 5.74 -1.45 20.58
N GLY A 204 4.64 -1.12 19.87
CA GLY A 204 4.58 -0.02 18.93
C GLY A 204 5.33 -0.25 17.62
N HIS A 205 5.83 -1.45 17.37
CA HIS A 205 6.54 -1.80 16.14
C HIS A 205 6.36 -3.28 15.78
N CYS A 206 6.70 -3.64 14.55
CA CYS A 206 6.74 -5.02 14.07
C CYS A 206 8.15 -5.38 13.60
N VAL A 207 8.66 -6.52 14.04
CA VAL A 207 9.85 -7.15 13.47
C VAL A 207 9.45 -8.47 12.85
N SER A 208 9.81 -8.68 11.58
CA SER A 208 9.53 -9.91 10.85
C SER A 208 10.82 -10.51 10.31
N ARG A 209 10.91 -11.83 10.40
CA ARG A 209 12.04 -12.64 9.91
C ARG A 209 11.49 -13.82 9.14
N GLY A 210 11.88 -13.98 7.89
CA GLY A 210 11.55 -15.15 7.09
C GLY A 210 10.10 -15.27 6.63
N GLU A 211 9.14 -14.43 7.05
CA GLU A 211 7.71 -14.64 6.84
C GLU A 211 7.21 -14.53 5.39
N VAL A 212 7.85 -13.70 4.56
CA VAL A 212 7.48 -13.47 3.14
C VAL A 212 8.48 -14.14 2.20
N SER A 213 9.72 -14.18 2.59
CA SER A 213 10.82 -14.91 1.97
C SER A 213 11.74 -15.39 3.08
N PRO A 214 12.30 -16.62 3.03
CA PRO A 214 13.17 -17.15 4.09
C PRO A 214 14.37 -16.25 4.40
N GLU A 215 14.82 -15.50 3.41
CA GLU A 215 15.98 -14.60 3.49
C GLU A 215 15.61 -13.15 3.83
N ALA A 216 14.33 -12.85 4.05
CA ALA A 216 13.87 -11.50 4.28
C ALA A 216 13.82 -11.15 5.78
N PHE A 217 14.33 -9.97 6.09
CA PHE A 217 14.13 -9.28 7.37
C PHE A 217 13.40 -7.98 7.12
N SER A 218 12.48 -7.62 8.00
CA SER A 218 11.87 -6.29 7.97
C SER A 218 11.47 -5.80 9.35
N VAL A 219 11.56 -4.49 9.54
CA VAL A 219 10.98 -3.76 10.67
C VAL A 219 9.94 -2.78 10.15
N GLY A 220 8.87 -2.57 10.92
CA GLY A 220 7.80 -1.63 10.56
C GLY A 220 7.32 -0.86 11.78
N VAL A 221 7.15 0.45 11.61
CA VAL A 221 6.73 1.37 12.67
C VAL A 221 5.53 2.17 12.16
N PRO A 222 4.48 2.37 12.98
CA PRO A 222 3.30 3.11 12.58
C PRO A 222 3.64 4.60 12.39
N VAL A 223 3.02 5.20 11.39
CA VAL A 223 3.00 6.65 11.16
C VAL A 223 1.61 7.15 11.54
N VAL A 224 1.56 8.14 12.42
CA VAL A 224 0.35 8.63 13.07
C VAL A 224 0.04 10.05 12.62
N ASP A 225 -1.22 10.35 12.37
CA ASP A 225 -1.68 11.68 11.99
C ASP A 225 -2.00 12.58 13.22
N ALA A 226 -2.47 13.80 12.96
CA ALA A 226 -2.87 14.76 13.98
C ALA A 226 -4.02 14.26 14.89
N ALA A 227 -4.84 13.33 14.42
CA ALA A 227 -5.94 12.73 15.18
C ALA A 227 -5.50 11.50 15.99
N GLY A 228 -4.23 11.13 15.96
CA GLY A 228 -3.72 9.95 16.64
C GLY A 228 -4.03 8.63 15.91
N GLN A 229 -4.44 8.69 14.64
CA GLN A 229 -4.75 7.51 13.84
C GLN A 229 -3.53 7.03 13.07
N VAL A 230 -3.33 5.72 13.01
CA VAL A 230 -2.28 5.12 12.17
C VAL A 230 -2.73 5.18 10.71
N VAL A 231 -2.09 6.06 9.95
CA VAL A 231 -2.41 6.32 8.53
C VAL A 231 -1.44 5.65 7.56
N ALA A 232 -0.24 5.30 8.03
CA ALA A 232 0.78 4.61 7.24
C ALA A 232 1.71 3.80 8.14
N ALA A 233 2.62 3.06 7.54
CA ALA A 233 3.77 2.44 8.20
C ALA A 233 5.04 2.75 7.43
N LEU A 234 6.10 3.10 8.16
CA LEU A 234 7.46 3.18 7.63
C LEU A 234 8.13 1.84 7.89
N LEU A 235 8.60 1.20 6.81
CA LEU A 235 9.26 -0.09 6.86
C LEU A 235 10.70 0.04 6.38
N ILE A 236 11.61 -0.71 7.03
CA ILE A 236 12.95 -0.97 6.48
C ILE A 236 13.04 -2.47 6.25
N ALA A 237 13.44 -2.87 5.04
CA ALA A 237 13.58 -4.26 4.64
C ALA A 237 14.99 -4.55 4.14
N ALA A 238 15.57 -5.63 4.62
CA ALA A 238 16.94 -6.04 4.35
C ALA A 238 17.03 -7.56 4.13
N PRO A 239 18.06 -8.08 3.48
CA PRO A 239 18.41 -9.49 3.57
C PRO A 239 18.70 -9.88 5.03
N LEU A 240 18.16 -11.02 5.45
CA LEU A 240 18.27 -11.52 6.83
C LEU A 240 19.74 -11.63 7.29
N VAL A 241 20.63 -12.03 6.39
CA VAL A 241 22.06 -12.15 6.64
C VAL A 241 22.72 -10.83 7.09
N ARG A 242 22.15 -9.69 6.70
CA ARG A 242 22.64 -8.36 7.09
C ARG A 242 21.90 -7.75 8.30
N ALA A 243 20.86 -8.40 8.77
CA ALA A 243 20.03 -7.94 9.90
C ALA A 243 20.29 -8.73 11.20
N GLY A 244 21.47 -9.32 11.34
CA GLY A 244 21.88 -10.06 12.55
C GLY A 244 22.33 -9.15 13.70
N GLY A 245 22.30 -9.67 14.93
CA GLY A 245 22.84 -9.01 16.13
C GLY A 245 22.29 -7.59 16.36
N ALA A 246 23.20 -6.64 16.62
CA ALA A 246 22.87 -5.25 16.89
C ALA A 246 22.20 -4.53 15.69
N ARG A 247 22.47 -4.98 14.46
CA ARG A 247 21.98 -4.33 13.25
C ARG A 247 20.44 -4.27 13.17
N ALA A 248 19.75 -5.30 13.63
CA ALA A 248 18.29 -5.30 13.71
C ALA A 248 17.75 -4.15 14.59
N GLY A 249 18.40 -3.88 15.72
CA GLY A 249 18.07 -2.77 16.61
C GLY A 249 18.37 -1.41 15.99
N GLU A 250 19.48 -1.28 15.26
CA GLU A 250 19.81 -0.04 14.53
C GLU A 250 18.77 0.27 13.43
N LEU A 251 18.37 -0.74 12.66
CA LEU A 251 17.33 -0.58 11.62
C LEU A 251 15.99 -0.20 12.24
N LEU A 252 15.63 -0.79 13.38
CA LEU A 252 14.42 -0.41 14.09
C LEU A 252 14.49 1.03 14.59
N ALA A 253 15.59 1.45 15.22
CA ALA A 253 15.76 2.81 15.71
C ALA A 253 15.66 3.86 14.59
N LEU A 254 16.24 3.56 13.41
CA LEU A 254 16.11 4.40 12.23
C LEU A 254 14.67 4.47 11.70
N ALA A 255 13.96 3.34 11.68
CA ALA A 255 12.55 3.30 11.29
C ALA A 255 11.68 4.12 12.25
N GLU A 256 11.92 4.03 13.57
CA GLU A 256 11.22 4.83 14.59
C GLU A 256 11.50 6.33 14.42
N GLU A 257 12.76 6.71 14.16
CA GLU A 257 13.12 8.11 13.92
C GLU A 257 12.35 8.67 12.73
N GLY A 258 12.34 7.93 11.60
CA GLY A 258 11.64 8.34 10.39
C GLY A 258 10.12 8.39 10.57
N ALA A 259 9.54 7.38 11.22
CA ALA A 259 8.10 7.36 11.51
C ALA A 259 7.69 8.54 12.39
N ARG A 260 8.47 8.87 13.43
CA ARG A 260 8.25 10.06 14.27
C ARG A 260 8.39 11.35 13.48
N ALA A 261 9.39 11.46 12.58
CA ALA A 261 9.56 12.66 11.76
C ALA A 261 8.37 12.88 10.84
N LEU A 262 7.89 11.81 10.17
CA LEU A 262 6.73 11.90 9.29
C LEU A 262 5.44 12.17 10.07
N SER A 263 5.24 11.54 11.23
CA SER A 263 4.07 11.78 12.08
C SER A 263 4.00 13.24 12.53
N ARG A 264 5.14 13.84 12.93
CA ARG A 264 5.18 15.28 13.26
C ARG A 264 4.85 16.16 12.06
N ALA A 265 5.33 15.81 10.85
CA ALA A 265 5.00 16.54 9.63
C ALA A 265 3.51 16.45 9.27
N LEU A 266 2.83 15.36 9.68
CA LEU A 266 1.38 15.15 9.56
C LEU A 266 0.59 15.79 10.72
N GLY A 267 1.24 16.53 11.63
CA GLY A 267 0.60 17.27 12.72
C GLY A 267 0.43 16.48 14.03
N HIS A 268 0.99 15.28 14.13
CA HIS A 268 1.03 14.54 15.41
C HIS A 268 1.99 15.23 16.39
N ARG A 269 1.55 15.42 17.65
CA ARG A 269 2.30 16.13 18.72
C ARG A 269 3.03 15.17 19.65
#